data_3de3c8f6937b4055059d9a9504e5e4cd
#
_entry.id   3de3c8f6937b4055059d9a9504e5e4cd
#
_cell.length_a   1.000
_cell.length_b   1.000
_cell.length_c   1.000
_cell.angle_alpha   90.00
_cell.angle_beta   90.00
_cell.angle_gamma   90.00
#
_symmetry.space_group_name_H-M   'P 1'
#
loop_
_entity.id
_entity.type
_entity.pdbx_description
1 polymer ?
#
loop_
_entity_poly.entity_id
_entity_poly.type
_entity_poly.pdbx_seq_one_letter_code
_entity_poly.pdbx_strand_id
1 'polypeptide(L)'
;MNQWADKNVLVLGLGETGLSMLRWLSAQGARLRAADSRYEPSGLAEAGQYVEAGQIFCGAFGDSLLNGIDLIAISPGVPMRDEFVARAIASGIPVVGDIELLAQQLMDFDLRLTTKVIAITGSNGKTTVTSMVEHMCKAAGKDAVAAGNISPAVLDVVLARGAKQPCLCEKRTLTQRVIKASTPRC
;
A
#
# COMPACT_ATOMS: atom_id res chain seq x y z
N MET A 1 0.79 -13.94 15.18
CA MET A 1 0.40 -12.62 15.74
C MET A 1 0.31 -11.63 14.59
N ASN A 2 -0.74 -10.82 14.54
CA ASN A 2 -0.85 -9.78 13.50
C ASN A 2 0.16 -8.66 13.82
N GLN A 3 1.16 -8.47 12.96
CA GLN A 3 2.24 -7.48 13.17
C GLN A 3 1.76 -6.03 13.12
N TRP A 4 0.54 -5.79 12.65
CA TRP A 4 -0.06 -4.47 12.48
C TRP A 4 -0.97 -4.06 13.64
N ALA A 5 -1.41 -5.03 14.45
CA ALA A 5 -2.28 -4.75 15.59
C ALA A 5 -1.61 -3.72 16.52
N ASP A 6 -2.39 -2.70 16.89
CA ASP A 6 -1.98 -1.57 17.75
C ASP A 6 -0.84 -0.67 17.21
N LYS A 7 -0.33 -0.89 15.99
CA LYS A 7 0.64 0.01 15.36
C LYS A 7 -0.01 1.34 14.97
N ASN A 8 0.66 2.44 15.30
CA ASN A 8 0.24 3.77 14.85
C ASN A 8 0.78 4.02 13.44
N VAL A 9 -0.10 4.01 12.45
CA VAL A 9 0.28 4.15 11.04
C VAL A 9 -0.26 5.45 10.47
N LEU A 10 0.64 6.27 9.90
CA LEU A 10 0.28 7.47 9.13
C LEU A 10 0.17 7.09 7.64
N VAL A 11 -1.02 7.25 7.07
CA VAL A 11 -1.23 7.09 5.62
C VAL A 11 -1.12 8.44 4.93
N LEU A 12 -0.21 8.56 3.97
CA LEU A 12 0.02 9.77 3.18
C LEU A 12 -0.60 9.65 1.79
N GLY A 13 -1.52 10.56 1.49
CA GLY A 13 -2.26 10.64 0.23
C GLY A 13 -3.56 9.86 0.28
N LEU A 14 -4.69 10.55 0.04
CA LEU A 14 -6.06 10.02 0.07
C LEU A 14 -6.63 9.80 -1.34
N GLY A 15 -5.81 9.28 -2.25
CA GLY A 15 -6.26 8.71 -3.52
C GLY A 15 -6.66 7.25 -3.37
N GLU A 16 -6.97 6.57 -4.48
CA GLU A 16 -7.40 5.16 -4.52
C GLU A 16 -6.47 4.23 -3.72
N THR A 17 -5.15 4.35 -3.94
CA THR A 17 -4.16 3.53 -3.22
C THR A 17 -4.13 3.85 -1.72
N GLY A 18 -4.22 5.14 -1.35
CA GLY A 18 -4.25 5.54 0.07
C GLY A 18 -5.48 5.01 0.79
N LEU A 19 -6.65 5.09 0.16
CA LEU A 19 -7.89 4.51 0.70
C LEU A 19 -7.80 2.99 0.83
N SER A 20 -7.22 2.32 -0.15
CA SER A 20 -6.96 0.88 -0.09
C SER A 20 -6.05 0.51 1.08
N MET A 21 -4.98 1.29 1.33
CA MET A 21 -4.11 1.11 2.50
C MET A 21 -4.87 1.34 3.81
N LEU A 22 -5.73 2.37 3.89
CA LEU A 22 -6.56 2.62 5.07
C LEU A 22 -7.50 1.44 5.36
N ARG A 23 -8.23 0.96 4.35
CA ARG A 23 -9.13 -0.19 4.47
C ARG A 23 -8.39 -1.42 4.99
N TRP A 24 -7.25 -1.72 4.36
CA TRP A 24 -6.47 -2.91 4.70
C TRP A 24 -5.86 -2.81 6.10
N LEU A 25 -5.19 -1.71 6.45
CA LEU A 25 -4.57 -1.50 7.76
C LEU A 25 -5.61 -1.48 8.89
N SER A 26 -6.78 -0.88 8.66
CA SER A 26 -7.90 -0.90 9.61
C SER A 26 -8.35 -2.34 9.89
N ALA A 27 -8.51 -3.15 8.83
CA ALA A 27 -8.86 -4.57 8.98
C ALA A 27 -7.77 -5.39 9.70
N GLN A 28 -6.52 -4.91 9.69
CA GLN A 28 -5.41 -5.50 10.45
C GLN A 28 -5.33 -5.00 11.91
N GLY A 29 -6.21 -4.09 12.33
CA GLY A 29 -6.23 -3.57 13.70
C GLY A 29 -5.19 -2.48 13.99
N ALA A 30 -4.66 -1.81 12.96
CA ALA A 30 -3.78 -0.66 13.13
C ALA A 30 -4.56 0.58 13.59
N ARG A 31 -3.91 1.45 14.38
CA ARG A 31 -4.40 2.79 14.71
C ARG A 31 -3.98 3.76 13.60
N LEU A 32 -4.95 4.40 12.98
CA LEU A 32 -4.71 5.14 11.75
C LEU A 32 -4.75 6.65 11.95
N ARG A 33 -3.77 7.30 11.34
CA ARG A 33 -3.77 8.74 11.03
C ARG A 33 -3.66 8.89 9.54
N ALA A 34 -4.33 9.88 8.95
CA ALA A 34 -4.27 10.12 7.51
C ALA A 34 -3.91 11.56 7.21
N ALA A 35 -3.15 11.79 6.14
CA ALA A 35 -2.86 13.13 5.67
C ALA A 35 -2.80 13.21 4.14
N ASP A 36 -3.26 14.35 3.58
CA ASP A 36 -3.16 14.66 2.16
C ASP A 36 -2.74 16.12 1.99
N SER A 37 -1.84 16.39 1.06
CA SER A 37 -1.37 17.75 0.78
C SER A 37 -2.43 18.67 0.18
N ARG A 38 -3.49 18.09 -0.38
CA ARG A 38 -4.66 18.83 -0.87
C ARG A 38 -5.62 19.13 0.28
N TYR A 39 -6.29 20.28 0.23
CA TYR A 39 -7.29 20.65 1.24
C TYR A 39 -8.57 19.81 1.12
N GLU A 40 -8.96 19.43 -0.09
CA GLU A 40 -10.17 18.66 -0.39
C GLU A 40 -9.83 17.44 -1.28
N PRO A 41 -9.15 16.43 -0.75
CA PRO A 41 -8.90 15.21 -1.51
C PRO A 41 -10.21 14.44 -1.72
N SER A 42 -10.38 13.83 -2.90
CA SER A 42 -11.59 13.08 -3.25
C SER A 42 -11.92 11.94 -2.28
N GLY A 43 -10.90 11.39 -1.62
CA GLY A 43 -11.06 10.30 -0.65
C GLY A 43 -11.35 10.73 0.79
N LEU A 44 -11.53 12.03 1.08
CA LEU A 44 -11.67 12.56 2.43
C LEU A 44 -12.86 11.94 3.19
N ALA A 45 -14.03 11.92 2.55
CA ALA A 45 -15.25 11.37 3.16
C ALA A 45 -15.14 9.88 3.48
N GLU A 46 -14.51 9.13 2.59
CA GLU A 46 -14.30 7.69 2.78
C GLU A 46 -13.24 7.41 3.87
N ALA A 47 -12.16 8.20 3.90
CA ALA A 47 -11.12 8.06 4.93
C ALA A 47 -11.70 8.18 6.35
N GLY A 48 -12.72 9.02 6.54
CA GLY A 48 -13.42 9.17 7.82
C GLY A 48 -14.14 7.92 8.32
N GLN A 49 -14.28 6.88 7.51
CA GLN A 49 -14.85 5.60 7.94
C GLN A 49 -13.80 4.70 8.64
N TYR A 50 -12.51 4.97 8.43
CA TYR A 50 -11.40 4.13 8.92
C TYR A 50 -10.50 4.85 9.92
N VAL A 51 -10.59 6.16 9.98
CA VAL A 51 -9.71 7.02 10.79
C VAL A 51 -10.55 7.77 11.80
N GLU A 52 -10.13 7.80 13.06
CA GLU A 52 -10.82 8.51 14.12
C GLU A 52 -10.97 10.01 13.83
N ALA A 53 -12.04 10.61 14.36
CA ALA A 53 -12.29 12.03 14.22
C ALA A 53 -11.09 12.85 14.76
N GLY A 54 -10.62 13.82 13.97
CA GLY A 54 -9.46 14.64 14.32
C GLY A 54 -8.10 14.02 13.97
N GLN A 55 -8.05 12.82 13.40
CA GLN A 55 -6.82 12.17 12.94
C GLN A 55 -6.64 12.26 11.41
N ILE A 56 -7.45 13.04 10.70
CA ILE A 56 -7.31 13.33 9.27
C ILE A 56 -6.86 14.78 9.10
N PHE A 57 -5.76 14.97 8.37
CA PHE A 57 -5.13 16.27 8.15
C PHE A 57 -5.04 16.58 6.65
N CYS A 58 -5.50 17.75 6.26
CA CYS A 58 -5.46 18.23 4.86
C CYS A 58 -4.65 19.50 4.77
N GLY A 59 -3.85 19.63 3.71
CA GLY A 59 -2.92 20.73 3.50
C GLY A 59 -1.47 20.36 3.77
N ALA A 60 -0.61 21.34 4.04
CA ALA A 60 0.81 21.13 4.23
C ALA A 60 1.12 20.19 5.41
N PHE A 61 2.04 19.26 5.20
CA PHE A 61 2.44 18.30 6.22
C PHE A 61 3.31 18.96 7.31
N GLY A 62 2.83 18.96 8.54
CA GLY A 62 3.56 19.46 9.71
C GLY A 62 4.20 18.32 10.50
N ASP A 63 5.33 18.63 11.19
CA ASP A 63 6.10 17.62 11.93
C ASP A 63 5.32 16.96 13.08
N SER A 64 4.28 17.62 13.57
CA SER A 64 3.37 17.03 14.57
C SER A 64 2.67 15.75 14.10
N LEU A 65 2.56 15.55 12.78
CA LEU A 65 2.01 14.33 12.20
C LEU A 65 2.87 13.09 12.51
N LEU A 66 4.16 13.27 12.81
CA LEU A 66 5.09 12.18 13.11
C LEU A 66 5.03 11.71 14.57
N ASN A 67 4.36 12.47 15.44
CA ASN A 67 4.33 12.15 16.87
C ASN A 67 3.65 10.82 17.13
N GLY A 68 4.41 9.87 17.71
CA GLY A 68 3.92 8.55 18.06
C GLY A 68 3.63 7.62 16.87
N ILE A 69 4.14 7.93 15.69
CA ILE A 69 3.98 7.10 14.49
C ILE A 69 5.06 6.02 14.43
N ASP A 70 4.63 4.78 14.24
CA ASP A 70 5.51 3.61 14.08
C ASP A 70 5.88 3.34 12.61
N LEU A 71 5.02 3.76 11.67
CA LEU A 71 5.16 3.51 10.23
C LEU A 71 4.45 4.58 9.41
N ILE A 72 5.01 4.94 8.28
CA ILE A 72 4.32 5.72 7.24
C ILE A 72 3.99 4.81 6.06
N ALA A 73 2.70 4.75 5.70
CA ALA A 73 2.22 4.12 4.48
C ALA A 73 1.99 5.22 3.42
N ILE A 74 2.82 5.22 2.37
CA ILE A 74 2.84 6.30 1.38
C ILE A 74 2.17 5.89 0.07
N SER A 75 1.21 6.71 -0.39
CA SER A 75 0.61 6.56 -1.72
C SER A 75 1.60 6.97 -2.82
N PRO A 76 1.60 6.31 -4.00
CA PRO A 76 2.48 6.65 -5.12
C PRO A 76 2.36 8.10 -5.62
N GLY A 77 1.26 8.78 -5.30
CA GLY A 77 1.06 10.19 -5.63
C GLY A 77 1.85 11.16 -4.76
N VAL A 78 2.38 10.73 -3.62
CA VAL A 78 3.21 11.54 -2.73
C VAL A 78 4.69 11.27 -3.07
N PRO A 79 5.46 12.29 -3.45
CA PRO A 79 6.85 12.10 -3.83
C PRO A 79 7.73 11.66 -2.64
N MET A 80 8.54 10.61 -2.81
CA MET A 80 9.53 10.19 -1.80
C MET A 80 10.60 11.26 -1.48
N ARG A 81 10.77 12.25 -2.36
CA ARG A 81 11.68 13.41 -2.17
C ARG A 81 11.01 14.57 -1.42
N ASP A 82 9.76 14.41 -0.99
CA ASP A 82 9.09 15.41 -0.15
C ASP A 82 9.88 15.60 1.15
N GLU A 83 10.05 16.85 1.57
CA GLU A 83 10.87 17.20 2.74
C GLU A 83 10.32 16.57 4.03
N PHE A 84 9.01 16.49 4.17
CA PHE A 84 8.37 15.82 5.30
C PHE A 84 8.72 14.32 5.34
N VAL A 85 8.66 13.65 4.19
CA VAL A 85 9.04 12.24 4.06
C VAL A 85 10.52 12.03 4.38
N ALA A 86 11.38 12.93 3.89
CA ALA A 86 12.82 12.89 4.19
C ALA A 86 13.10 13.04 5.70
N ARG A 87 12.39 13.96 6.39
CA ARG A 87 12.52 14.13 7.85
C ARG A 87 12.03 12.90 8.61
N ALA A 88 10.93 12.29 8.19
CA ALA A 88 10.43 11.05 8.80
C ALA A 88 11.46 9.92 8.70
N ILE A 89 12.06 9.73 7.53
CA ILE A 89 13.13 8.74 7.32
C ILE A 89 14.35 9.04 8.20
N ALA A 90 14.77 10.31 8.28
CA ALA A 90 15.88 10.74 9.13
C ALA A 90 15.60 10.49 10.63
N SER A 91 14.34 10.55 11.04
CA SER A 91 13.88 10.22 12.40
C SER A 91 13.74 8.71 12.65
N GLY A 92 14.10 7.87 11.69
CA GLY A 92 14.05 6.40 11.82
C GLY A 92 12.66 5.80 11.61
N ILE A 93 11.67 6.58 11.16
CA ILE A 93 10.33 6.07 10.88
C ILE A 93 10.35 5.37 9.51
N PRO A 94 10.02 4.06 9.44
CA PRO A 94 9.97 3.36 8.17
C PRO A 94 8.86 3.91 7.28
N VAL A 95 9.16 4.04 5.98
CA VAL A 95 8.20 4.49 4.96
C VAL A 95 8.02 3.39 3.93
N VAL A 96 6.80 2.92 3.75
CA VAL A 96 6.46 1.80 2.87
C VAL A 96 5.32 2.17 1.92
N GLY A 97 5.32 1.58 0.73
CA GLY A 97 4.20 1.66 -0.21
C GLY A 97 3.25 0.46 -0.06
N ASP A 98 2.15 0.49 -0.80
CA ASP A 98 1.14 -0.58 -0.87
C ASP A 98 1.74 -1.93 -1.28
N ILE A 99 2.74 -1.93 -2.16
CA ILE A 99 3.43 -3.15 -2.62
C ILE A 99 4.28 -3.77 -1.52
N GLU A 100 4.92 -2.95 -0.70
CA GLU A 100 5.68 -3.46 0.46
C GLU A 100 4.72 -4.04 1.50
N LEU A 101 3.56 -3.40 1.74
CA LEU A 101 2.51 -3.95 2.60
C LEU A 101 2.00 -5.29 2.07
N LEU A 102 1.77 -5.40 0.76
CA LEU A 102 1.44 -6.67 0.12
C LEU A 102 2.56 -7.71 0.32
N ALA A 103 3.82 -7.33 0.07
CA ALA A 103 4.94 -8.26 0.21
C ALA A 103 5.04 -8.81 1.64
N GLN A 104 4.83 -7.96 2.65
CA GLN A 104 4.81 -8.37 4.05
C GLN A 104 3.63 -9.29 4.36
N GLN A 105 2.44 -9.04 3.80
CA GLN A 105 1.31 -9.95 3.92
C GLN A 105 1.61 -11.32 3.29
N LEU A 106 2.29 -11.35 2.15
CA LEU A 106 2.67 -12.58 1.46
C LEU A 106 3.84 -13.34 2.12
N MET A 107 4.47 -12.76 3.16
CA MET A 107 5.45 -13.49 3.99
C MET A 107 4.77 -14.52 4.90
N ASP A 108 3.46 -14.42 5.12
CA ASP A 108 2.69 -15.49 5.75
C ASP A 108 2.88 -16.80 4.95
N PHE A 109 3.24 -17.86 5.68
CA PHE A 109 3.65 -19.13 5.08
C PHE A 109 2.57 -19.73 4.17
N ASP A 110 1.32 -19.68 4.59
CA ASP A 110 0.20 -20.26 3.84
C ASP A 110 -0.11 -19.45 2.56
N LEU A 111 -0.07 -18.13 2.63
CA LEU A 111 -0.25 -17.24 1.48
C LEU A 111 0.89 -17.35 0.48
N ARG A 112 2.14 -17.48 0.95
CA ARG A 112 3.31 -17.64 0.12
C ARG A 112 3.28 -18.92 -0.73
N LEU A 113 2.75 -20.01 -0.21
CA LEU A 113 2.64 -21.28 -0.94
C LEU A 113 1.55 -21.25 -2.01
N THR A 114 0.53 -20.44 -1.80
CA THR A 114 -0.71 -20.47 -2.58
C THR A 114 -0.83 -19.33 -3.56
N THR A 115 -0.18 -18.18 -3.30
CA THR A 115 -0.26 -16.98 -4.14
C THR A 115 0.95 -16.87 -5.08
N LYS A 116 0.68 -16.73 -6.37
CA LYS A 116 1.70 -16.41 -7.38
C LYS A 116 1.59 -14.95 -7.78
N VAL A 117 2.71 -14.23 -7.76
CA VAL A 117 2.78 -12.83 -8.17
C VAL A 117 3.59 -12.71 -9.44
N ILE A 118 2.99 -12.13 -10.48
CA ILE A 118 3.66 -11.77 -11.73
C ILE A 118 3.81 -10.26 -11.76
N ALA A 119 5.03 -9.75 -11.60
CA ALA A 119 5.32 -8.32 -11.63
C ALA A 119 5.63 -7.88 -13.06
N ILE A 120 4.91 -6.87 -13.56
CA ILE A 120 5.05 -6.34 -14.91
C ILE A 120 5.54 -4.89 -14.82
N THR A 121 6.70 -4.63 -15.44
CA THR A 121 7.30 -3.30 -15.51
C THR A 121 7.66 -2.95 -16.96
N GLY A 122 7.95 -1.68 -17.21
CA GLY A 122 8.35 -1.19 -18.54
C GLY A 122 8.00 0.29 -18.73
N SER A 123 8.53 0.92 -19.76
CA SER A 123 8.22 2.32 -20.12
C SER A 123 6.81 2.44 -20.73
N ASN A 124 6.47 1.57 -21.68
CA ASN A 124 5.19 1.57 -22.42
C ASN A 124 4.52 0.20 -22.39
N GLY A 125 3.23 0.13 -22.71
CA GLY A 125 2.48 -1.11 -22.90
C GLY A 125 2.17 -1.92 -21.63
N LYS A 126 2.57 -1.46 -20.45
CA LYS A 126 2.35 -2.19 -19.19
C LYS A 126 0.90 -2.63 -18.99
N THR A 127 -0.04 -1.74 -19.15
CA THR A 127 -1.48 -2.03 -18.98
C THR A 127 -1.94 -3.13 -19.92
N THR A 128 -1.55 -3.05 -21.20
CA THR A 128 -1.90 -4.06 -22.22
C THR A 128 -1.33 -5.41 -21.85
N VAL A 129 -0.03 -5.47 -21.51
CA VAL A 129 0.63 -6.73 -21.13
C VAL A 129 -0.01 -7.30 -19.86
N THR A 130 -0.32 -6.46 -18.86
CA THR A 130 -0.99 -6.91 -17.62
C THR A 130 -2.35 -7.54 -17.92
N SER A 131 -3.17 -6.88 -18.75
CA SER A 131 -4.48 -7.42 -19.16
C SER A 131 -4.36 -8.71 -19.97
N MET A 132 -3.35 -8.80 -20.86
CA MET A 132 -3.10 -10.04 -21.63
C MET A 132 -2.71 -11.19 -20.71
N VAL A 133 -1.79 -10.96 -19.76
CA VAL A 133 -1.36 -11.99 -18.80
C VAL A 133 -2.53 -12.44 -17.93
N GLU A 134 -3.37 -11.51 -17.45
CA GLU A 134 -4.58 -11.85 -16.71
C GLU A 134 -5.50 -12.75 -17.53
N HIS A 135 -5.79 -12.39 -18.79
CA HIS A 135 -6.62 -13.19 -19.70
C HIS A 135 -6.04 -14.59 -19.92
N MET A 136 -4.73 -14.69 -20.17
CA MET A 136 -4.06 -15.98 -20.35
C MET A 136 -4.16 -16.86 -19.10
N CYS A 137 -3.95 -16.28 -17.91
CA CYS A 137 -4.11 -17.02 -16.66
C CYS A 137 -5.54 -17.52 -16.47
N LYS A 138 -6.55 -16.66 -16.73
CA LYS A 138 -7.96 -17.04 -16.64
C LYS A 138 -8.32 -18.12 -17.65
N ALA A 139 -7.83 -18.02 -18.89
CA ALA A 139 -8.03 -19.05 -19.91
C ALA A 139 -7.39 -20.41 -19.54
N ALA A 140 -6.29 -20.37 -18.75
CA ALA A 140 -5.67 -21.57 -18.19
C ALA A 140 -6.34 -22.06 -16.89
N GLY A 141 -7.55 -21.59 -16.56
CA GLY A 141 -8.31 -22.00 -15.38
C GLY A 141 -7.74 -21.49 -14.05
N LYS A 142 -6.89 -20.43 -14.07
CA LYS A 142 -6.35 -19.83 -12.86
C LYS A 142 -7.22 -18.67 -12.39
N ASP A 143 -7.41 -18.56 -11.09
CA ASP A 143 -8.01 -17.37 -10.48
C ASP A 143 -6.97 -16.23 -10.48
N ALA A 144 -7.01 -15.40 -11.51
CA ALA A 144 -6.07 -14.32 -11.72
C ALA A 144 -6.77 -12.96 -11.69
N VAL A 145 -6.08 -11.96 -11.15
CA VAL A 145 -6.54 -10.57 -11.17
C VAL A 145 -5.37 -9.64 -11.46
N ALA A 146 -5.59 -8.68 -12.36
CA ALA A 146 -4.70 -7.55 -12.57
C ALA A 146 -4.99 -6.47 -11.52
N ALA A 147 -3.95 -6.02 -10.82
CA ALA A 147 -4.08 -5.04 -9.75
C ALA A 147 -2.81 -4.16 -9.65
N GLY A 148 -2.89 -3.06 -8.92
CA GLY A 148 -1.75 -2.19 -8.65
C GLY A 148 -2.00 -0.76 -9.08
N ASN A 149 -1.16 -0.19 -9.96
CA ASN A 149 -1.35 1.17 -10.49
C ASN A 149 -2.49 1.29 -11.53
N ILE A 150 -3.30 0.25 -11.62
CA ILE A 150 -4.58 0.18 -12.30
C ILE A 150 -5.59 -0.35 -11.29
N SER A 151 -6.84 0.12 -11.37
CA SER A 151 -7.91 -0.39 -10.51
C SER A 151 -8.19 -1.89 -10.81
N PRO A 152 -8.42 -2.70 -9.78
CA PRO A 152 -8.43 -2.36 -8.34
C PRO A 152 -7.04 -2.19 -7.73
N ALA A 153 -6.94 -1.43 -6.63
CA ALA A 153 -5.73 -1.34 -5.83
C ALA A 153 -5.39 -2.71 -5.23
N VAL A 154 -4.10 -3.00 -5.11
CA VAL A 154 -3.62 -4.36 -4.77
C VAL A 154 -4.10 -4.86 -3.41
N LEU A 155 -4.15 -3.99 -2.41
CA LEU A 155 -4.61 -4.38 -1.06
C LEU A 155 -6.12 -4.62 -0.99
N ASP A 156 -6.92 -3.95 -1.84
CA ASP A 156 -8.35 -4.24 -1.96
C ASP A 156 -8.60 -5.64 -2.53
N VAL A 157 -7.77 -6.09 -3.45
CA VAL A 157 -7.83 -7.47 -3.94
C VAL A 157 -7.55 -8.46 -2.82
N VAL A 158 -6.54 -8.17 -1.98
CA VAL A 158 -6.22 -9.01 -0.82
C VAL A 158 -7.37 -9.06 0.17
N LEU A 159 -8.00 -7.92 0.48
CA LEU A 159 -9.17 -7.86 1.36
C LEU A 159 -10.36 -8.65 0.81
N ALA A 160 -10.68 -8.46 -0.47
CA ALA A 160 -11.84 -9.12 -1.11
C ALA A 160 -11.70 -10.64 -1.18
N ARG A 161 -10.48 -11.14 -1.30
CA ARG A 161 -10.20 -12.57 -1.48
C ARG A 161 -9.88 -13.32 -0.18
N GLY A 162 -9.58 -12.59 0.89
CA GLY A 162 -9.14 -13.18 2.16
C GLY A 162 -7.88 -14.05 1.97
N ALA A 163 -7.77 -15.14 2.73
CA ALA A 163 -6.68 -16.11 2.60
C ALA A 163 -6.80 -17.04 1.38
N LYS A 164 -7.81 -16.85 0.52
CA LYS A 164 -8.01 -17.66 -0.70
C LYS A 164 -7.17 -17.09 -1.85
N GLN A 165 -6.43 -17.96 -2.48
CA GLN A 165 -5.40 -17.77 -3.50
C GLN A 165 -5.74 -16.82 -4.65
N PRO A 166 -4.97 -15.79 -4.94
CA PRO A 166 -4.92 -15.17 -6.24
C PRO A 166 -3.57 -15.33 -6.96
N CYS A 167 -3.61 -15.51 -8.26
CA CYS A 167 -2.49 -15.15 -9.12
C CYS A 167 -2.56 -13.63 -9.32
N LEU A 168 -1.67 -12.89 -8.68
CA LEU A 168 -1.63 -11.42 -8.78
C LEU A 168 -0.71 -11.02 -9.95
N CYS A 169 -1.27 -10.27 -10.90
CA CYS A 169 -0.49 -9.59 -11.93
C CYS A 169 -0.41 -8.11 -11.55
N GLU A 170 0.77 -7.62 -11.21
CA GLU A 170 0.97 -6.23 -10.84
C GLU A 170 1.68 -5.43 -11.92
N LYS A 171 1.25 -4.19 -12.12
CA LYS A 171 1.92 -3.19 -12.94
C LYS A 171 2.70 -2.22 -12.05
N ARG A 172 4.02 -2.25 -12.08
CA ARG A 172 4.86 -1.29 -11.36
C ARG A 172 5.41 -0.20 -12.27
N THR A 173 5.24 1.06 -11.89
CA THR A 173 6.05 2.16 -12.44
C THR A 173 7.30 2.29 -11.57
N LEU A 174 8.47 2.09 -12.16
CA LEU A 174 9.75 2.20 -11.48
C LEU A 174 10.01 3.64 -11.03
N THR A 175 9.61 3.99 -9.83
CA THR A 175 10.08 5.21 -9.16
C THR A 175 10.36 4.97 -7.67
N GLN A 176 10.19 3.77 -7.16
CA GLN A 176 10.57 3.47 -5.79
C GLN A 176 11.74 2.49 -5.75
N ARG A 177 12.92 2.98 -5.37
CA ARG A 177 14.01 2.12 -4.91
C ARG A 177 13.49 1.36 -3.68
N VAL A 178 13.50 0.04 -3.78
CA VAL A 178 13.35 -0.82 -2.60
C VAL A 178 14.52 -0.48 -1.69
N ILE A 179 14.25 0.19 -0.58
CA ILE A 179 15.21 0.25 0.51
C ILE A 179 15.24 -1.16 1.08
N LYS A 180 16.35 -1.87 0.85
CA LYS A 180 16.61 -3.16 1.48
C LYS A 180 16.47 -2.96 2.99
N ALA A 181 15.45 -3.58 3.59
CA ALA A 181 15.46 -3.81 5.01
C ALA A 181 16.73 -4.61 5.33
N SER A 182 17.61 -4.03 6.11
CA SER A 182 18.79 -4.72 6.61
C SER A 182 18.33 -5.90 7.44
N THR A 183 18.55 -7.11 6.94
CA THR A 183 18.45 -8.33 7.74
C THR A 183 19.38 -8.19 8.96
N PRO A 184 18.91 -8.34 10.18
CA PRO A 184 19.84 -8.49 11.30
C PRO A 184 20.64 -9.77 11.06
N ARG A 185 21.95 -9.64 11.03
CA ARG A 185 22.84 -10.81 11.08
C ARG A 185 22.73 -11.43 12.47
N CYS A 186 22.41 -12.73 12.48
CA CYS A 186 22.69 -13.58 13.63
C CYS A 186 24.19 -13.61 13.92
#